data_1260e3101aab91349fd66ee4bbd6daa8
#
_entry.id   1260e3101aab91349fd66ee4bbd6daa8
#
_cell.length_a   1.000
_cell.length_b   1.000
_cell.length_c   1.000
_cell.angle_alpha   90.00
_cell.angle_beta   90.00
_cell.angle_gamma   90.00
#
_symmetry.space_group_name_H-M   'P 1'
#
loop_
_entity.id
_entity.type
_entity.pdbx_description
1 polymer ?
#
loop_
_entity_poly.entity_id
_entity_poly.type
_entity_poly.pdbx_seq_one_letter_code
_entity_poly.pdbx_strand_id
1 'polypeptide(L)'
;MSDVRRGLIIVNTGPGKGKTTAAMGTALRAVGQGMRVLMLQFLKGSWHYGELDAVQAFGDKFVMKQMGRGFVKVGAEKPDPEDVKMVEEAWAEGEKAIQSGEWDLVVLDEINYAISYGMLDAAKVVESLKKKPEMVHVILTGRNAHPTIIEAADTVTEMRQVKHAYEKGVMAQRGIEY
;
A
#
# COMPACT_ATOMS: atom_id res chain seq x y z
N MET A 1 -2.48 32.11 -7.70
CA MET A 1 -2.42 31.01 -6.72
C MET A 1 -0.97 30.68 -6.52
N SER A 2 -0.47 30.66 -5.28
CA SER A 2 0.90 30.21 -4.99
C SER A 2 1.01 28.73 -5.37
N ASP A 3 2.04 28.38 -6.13
CA ASP A 3 2.31 27.00 -6.58
C ASP A 3 2.86 26.20 -5.38
N VAL A 4 1.98 25.76 -4.47
CA VAL A 4 2.36 25.01 -3.27
C VAL A 4 2.66 23.58 -3.68
N ARG A 5 3.93 23.19 -3.65
CA ARG A 5 4.39 21.83 -3.90
C ARG A 5 4.74 21.16 -2.58
N ARG A 6 4.13 20.03 -2.30
CA ARG A 6 4.41 19.19 -1.15
C ARG A 6 4.11 17.73 -1.43
N GLY A 7 4.70 16.84 -0.67
CA GLY A 7 4.40 15.42 -0.72
C GLY A 7 2.97 15.15 -0.22
N LEU A 8 2.26 14.30 -0.94
CA LEU A 8 0.84 13.98 -0.71
C LEU A 8 0.69 12.66 0.03
N ILE A 9 -0.35 12.57 0.86
CA ILE A 9 -0.86 11.33 1.43
C ILE A 9 -2.07 10.91 0.59
N ILE A 10 -1.98 9.77 -0.08
CA ILE A 10 -2.98 9.26 -1.02
C ILE A 10 -3.51 7.93 -0.50
N VAL A 11 -4.83 7.76 -0.50
CA VAL A 11 -5.50 6.51 -0.08
C VAL A 11 -6.30 5.94 -1.25
N ASN A 12 -6.00 4.69 -1.61
CA ASN A 12 -6.80 3.88 -2.52
C ASN A 12 -7.54 2.81 -1.73
N THR A 13 -8.84 2.94 -1.56
CA THR A 13 -9.66 2.03 -0.75
C THR A 13 -10.88 1.51 -1.50
N GLY A 14 -11.81 0.88 -0.81
CA GLY A 14 -13.06 0.35 -1.36
C GLY A 14 -13.02 -1.13 -1.75
N PRO A 15 -14.20 -1.73 -2.03
CA PRO A 15 -14.34 -3.16 -2.31
C PRO A 15 -13.86 -3.56 -3.70
N GLY A 16 -13.79 -2.61 -4.64
CA GLY A 16 -13.45 -2.86 -6.05
C GLY A 16 -11.98 -3.19 -6.28
N LYS A 17 -11.70 -3.80 -7.42
CA LYS A 17 -10.35 -4.10 -7.92
C LYS A 17 -9.63 -2.82 -8.37
N GLY A 18 -8.30 -2.82 -8.32
CA GLY A 18 -7.45 -1.80 -8.92
C GLY A 18 -6.67 -0.93 -7.92
N LYS A 19 -6.84 -1.11 -6.60
CA LYS A 19 -6.14 -0.33 -5.57
C LYS A 19 -4.62 -0.38 -5.70
N THR A 20 -4.06 -1.59 -5.69
CA THR A 20 -2.62 -1.87 -5.90
C THR A 20 -2.19 -1.41 -7.29
N THR A 21 -2.99 -1.73 -8.34
CA THR A 21 -2.70 -1.35 -9.73
C THR A 21 -2.61 0.16 -9.91
N ALA A 22 -3.49 0.93 -9.27
CA ALA A 22 -3.45 2.40 -9.30
C ALA A 22 -2.21 2.94 -8.58
N ALA A 23 -1.83 2.35 -7.44
CA ALA A 23 -0.62 2.71 -6.73
C ALA A 23 0.64 2.43 -7.57
N MET A 24 0.69 1.26 -8.22
CA MET A 24 1.77 0.90 -9.14
C MET A 24 1.84 1.81 -10.36
N GLY A 25 0.70 2.21 -10.93
CA GLY A 25 0.64 3.18 -12.03
C GLY A 25 1.22 4.54 -11.61
N THR A 26 0.94 4.98 -10.39
CA THR A 26 1.55 6.20 -9.81
C THR A 26 3.05 6.01 -9.59
N ALA A 27 3.48 4.87 -9.07
CA ALA A 27 4.89 4.53 -8.87
C ALA A 27 5.66 4.53 -10.21
N LEU A 28 5.10 3.92 -11.25
CA LEU A 28 5.70 3.93 -12.59
C LEU A 28 5.86 5.37 -13.12
N ARG A 29 4.85 6.22 -12.93
CA ARG A 29 4.91 7.64 -13.31
C ARG A 29 5.99 8.37 -12.52
N ALA A 30 6.12 8.13 -11.22
CA ALA A 30 7.13 8.71 -10.35
C ALA A 30 8.54 8.33 -10.81
N VAL A 31 8.80 7.06 -11.07
CA VAL A 31 10.09 6.58 -11.60
C VAL A 31 10.41 7.23 -12.95
N GLY A 32 9.42 7.38 -13.83
CA GLY A 32 9.56 8.07 -15.12
C GLY A 32 9.94 9.55 -14.98
N GLN A 33 9.67 10.17 -13.83
CA GLN A 33 10.09 11.53 -13.46
C GLN A 33 11.41 11.56 -12.66
N GLY A 34 12.09 10.41 -12.54
CA GLY A 34 13.38 10.30 -11.84
C GLY A 34 13.27 10.09 -10.32
N MET A 35 12.06 9.91 -9.78
CA MET A 35 11.83 9.68 -8.36
C MET A 35 12.23 8.26 -7.95
N ARG A 36 12.64 8.11 -6.68
CA ARG A 36 12.89 6.81 -6.04
C ARG A 36 11.64 6.35 -5.31
N VAL A 37 11.23 5.11 -5.58
CA VAL A 37 10.01 4.50 -5.05
C VAL A 37 10.32 3.27 -4.23
N LEU A 38 9.77 3.19 -3.02
CA LEU A 38 9.69 1.96 -2.22
C LEU A 38 8.23 1.51 -2.13
N MET A 39 7.98 0.23 -2.39
CA MET A 39 6.68 -0.40 -2.17
C MET A 39 6.81 -1.57 -1.21
N LEU A 40 6.08 -1.52 -0.10
CA LEU A 40 5.98 -2.57 0.89
C LEU A 40 4.60 -3.22 0.82
N GLN A 41 4.55 -4.53 0.56
CA GLN A 41 3.32 -5.31 0.46
C GLN A 41 3.07 -6.07 1.77
N PHE A 42 2.17 -5.57 2.61
CA PHE A 42 1.98 -6.00 4.00
C PHE A 42 1.46 -7.42 4.17
N LEU A 43 0.53 -7.85 3.34
CA LEU A 43 -0.17 -9.12 3.51
C LEU A 43 0.10 -10.14 2.40
N LYS A 44 0.90 -9.78 1.40
CA LYS A 44 1.29 -10.70 0.34
C LYS A 44 2.39 -11.63 0.81
N GLY A 45 2.15 -12.93 0.66
CA GLY A 45 3.13 -13.97 0.96
C GLY A 45 4.10 -14.25 -0.19
N SER A 46 4.76 -15.42 -0.12
CA SER A 46 5.77 -15.87 -1.08
C SER A 46 5.25 -16.20 -2.49
N TRP A 47 4.00 -15.87 -2.80
CA TRP A 47 3.47 -16.05 -4.15
C TRP A 47 4.17 -15.10 -5.10
N HIS A 48 4.55 -15.62 -6.25
CA HIS A 48 5.18 -14.84 -7.28
C HIS A 48 4.12 -14.08 -8.09
N TYR A 49 4.27 -12.76 -8.13
CA TYR A 49 3.42 -11.85 -8.91
C TYR A 49 4.25 -11.22 -10.04
N GLY A 50 3.66 -11.01 -11.19
CA GLY A 50 4.35 -10.47 -12.37
C GLY A 50 4.98 -9.10 -12.16
N GLU A 51 4.43 -8.29 -11.26
CA GLU A 51 5.02 -7.00 -10.89
C GLU A 51 6.40 -7.10 -10.24
N LEU A 52 6.72 -8.22 -9.55
CA LEU A 52 8.04 -8.43 -8.95
C LEU A 52 9.13 -8.57 -10.01
N ASP A 53 8.80 -9.17 -11.16
CA ASP A 53 9.72 -9.26 -12.30
C ASP A 53 9.82 -7.91 -13.01
N ALA A 54 8.66 -7.27 -13.25
CA ALA A 54 8.61 -6.02 -14.00
C ALA A 54 9.41 -4.89 -13.32
N VAL A 55 9.38 -4.80 -11.99
CA VAL A 55 10.09 -3.73 -11.27
C VAL A 55 11.61 -3.88 -11.32
N GLN A 56 12.15 -5.08 -11.62
CA GLN A 56 13.59 -5.30 -11.77
C GLN A 56 14.20 -4.42 -12.88
N ALA A 57 13.41 -4.07 -13.90
CA ALA A 57 13.85 -3.20 -14.98
C ALA A 57 14.19 -1.77 -14.52
N PHE A 58 13.73 -1.36 -13.34
CA PHE A 58 13.96 -0.02 -12.78
C PHE A 58 15.15 0.05 -11.81
N GLY A 59 15.77 -1.10 -11.50
CA GLY A 59 16.90 -1.19 -10.58
C GLY A 59 16.58 -0.62 -9.20
N ASP A 60 17.45 0.22 -8.68
CA ASP A 60 17.30 0.87 -7.36
C ASP A 60 16.28 2.01 -7.31
N LYS A 61 15.72 2.41 -8.46
CA LYS A 61 14.70 3.45 -8.52
C LYS A 61 13.32 2.96 -8.11
N PHE A 62 13.05 1.67 -8.22
CA PHE A 62 11.81 1.08 -7.75
C PHE A 62 12.09 -0.23 -7.00
N VAL A 63 12.09 -0.14 -5.69
CA VAL A 63 12.27 -1.31 -4.81
C VAL A 63 10.90 -1.78 -4.32
N MET A 64 10.62 -3.08 -4.48
CA MET A 64 9.42 -3.73 -3.98
C MET A 64 9.80 -4.85 -3.02
N LYS A 65 9.11 -4.93 -1.86
CA LYS A 65 9.31 -5.96 -0.85
C LYS A 65 7.98 -6.55 -0.40
N GLN A 66 7.89 -7.87 -0.41
CA GLN A 66 6.79 -8.62 0.18
C GLN A 66 7.11 -8.87 1.65
N MET A 67 6.22 -8.42 2.56
CA MET A 67 6.44 -8.42 4.00
C MET A 67 5.50 -9.38 4.76
N GLY A 68 4.59 -10.07 4.07
CA GLY A 68 3.59 -10.95 4.66
C GLY A 68 3.85 -12.44 4.39
N ARG A 69 3.05 -13.32 5.05
CA ARG A 69 3.04 -14.77 4.80
C ARG A 69 2.02 -15.21 3.75
N GLY A 70 1.17 -14.29 3.26
CA GLY A 70 0.08 -14.59 2.32
C GLY A 70 -1.29 -14.49 2.96
N PHE A 71 -2.08 -15.58 2.94
CA PHE A 71 -3.45 -15.55 3.39
C PHE A 71 -3.58 -15.31 4.91
N VAL A 72 -4.13 -14.18 5.28
CA VAL A 72 -4.62 -13.94 6.63
C VAL A 72 -5.95 -14.69 6.80
N LYS A 73 -6.11 -15.45 7.88
CA LYS A 73 -7.39 -16.09 8.23
C LYS A 73 -8.41 -15.01 8.61
N VAL A 74 -9.29 -14.69 7.66
CA VAL A 74 -10.41 -13.75 7.89
C VAL A 74 -11.47 -14.42 8.75
N GLY A 75 -11.98 -13.71 9.76
CA GLY A 75 -13.10 -14.17 10.59
C GLY A 75 -12.72 -14.82 11.92
N ALA A 76 -11.46 -14.81 12.31
CA ALA A 76 -11.05 -15.13 13.68
C ALA A 76 -11.37 -13.94 14.61
N GLU A 77 -11.76 -14.22 15.87
CA GLU A 77 -12.02 -13.15 16.87
C GLU A 77 -10.79 -12.27 17.14
N LYS A 78 -9.59 -12.81 16.93
CA LYS A 78 -8.32 -12.08 17.07
C LYS A 78 -7.38 -12.47 15.92
N PRO A 79 -6.54 -11.53 15.44
CA PRO A 79 -5.52 -11.83 14.46
C PRO A 79 -4.47 -12.80 15.03
N ASP A 80 -3.84 -13.60 14.16
CA ASP A 80 -2.73 -14.47 14.54
C ASP A 80 -1.54 -13.61 15.04
N PRO A 81 -0.96 -13.92 16.21
CA PRO A 81 0.17 -13.17 16.75
C PRO A 81 1.39 -13.08 15.83
N GLU A 82 1.64 -14.10 15.00
CA GLU A 82 2.72 -14.05 14.01
C GLU A 82 2.40 -13.07 12.87
N ASP A 83 1.15 -13.02 12.42
CA ASP A 83 0.73 -12.04 11.42
C ASP A 83 0.83 -10.60 11.96
N VAL A 84 0.43 -10.38 13.22
CA VAL A 84 0.61 -9.09 13.92
C VAL A 84 2.07 -8.69 13.93
N LYS A 85 2.96 -9.60 14.35
CA LYS A 85 4.41 -9.34 14.41
C LYS A 85 4.97 -8.94 13.04
N MET A 86 4.61 -9.67 11.97
CA MET A 86 5.07 -9.35 10.62
C MET A 86 4.54 -8.01 10.12
N VAL A 87 3.30 -7.67 10.44
CA VAL A 87 2.71 -6.36 10.12
C VAL A 87 3.43 -5.25 10.88
N GLU A 88 3.78 -5.45 12.14
CA GLU A 88 4.54 -4.48 12.93
C GLU A 88 5.96 -4.29 12.39
N GLU A 89 6.64 -5.36 11.96
CA GLU A 89 7.95 -5.30 11.30
C GLU A 89 7.87 -4.55 9.97
N ALA A 90 6.84 -4.86 9.15
CA ALA A 90 6.59 -4.16 7.89
C ALA A 90 6.30 -2.67 8.11
N TRP A 91 5.53 -2.35 9.16
CA TRP A 91 5.25 -0.97 9.53
C TRP A 91 6.53 -0.23 9.99
N ALA A 92 7.35 -0.85 10.82
CA ALA A 92 8.61 -0.25 11.27
C ALA A 92 9.56 0.07 10.10
N GLU A 93 9.61 -0.81 9.10
CA GLU A 93 10.37 -0.54 7.87
C GLU A 93 9.74 0.58 7.06
N GLY A 94 8.41 0.59 6.91
CA GLY A 94 7.69 1.65 6.21
C GLY A 94 7.84 3.02 6.86
N GLU A 95 7.69 3.09 8.18
CA GLU A 95 7.89 4.31 8.96
C GLU A 95 9.31 4.84 8.81
N LYS A 96 10.32 3.96 8.96
CA LYS A 96 11.72 4.32 8.74
C LYS A 96 11.95 4.85 7.31
N ALA A 97 11.39 4.20 6.31
CA ALA A 97 11.52 4.64 4.92
C ALA A 97 10.89 6.02 4.68
N ILE A 98 9.70 6.26 5.22
CA ILE A 98 9.02 7.56 5.14
C ILE A 98 9.89 8.68 5.77
N GLN A 99 10.47 8.41 6.95
CA GLN A 99 11.22 9.41 7.70
C GLN A 99 12.66 9.60 7.20
N SER A 100 13.21 8.65 6.43
CA SER A 100 14.61 8.67 5.98
C SER A 100 14.91 9.79 4.97
N GLY A 101 13.91 10.22 4.20
CA GLY A 101 14.11 11.11 3.05
C GLY A 101 14.86 10.48 1.86
N GLU A 102 15.13 9.17 1.90
CA GLU A 102 15.77 8.44 0.81
C GLU A 102 14.81 8.13 -0.35
N TRP A 103 13.50 8.16 -0.08
CA TRP A 103 12.44 7.83 -1.00
C TRP A 103 11.56 9.04 -1.27
N ASP A 104 11.27 9.29 -2.54
CA ASP A 104 10.33 10.34 -2.95
C ASP A 104 8.88 9.88 -2.81
N LEU A 105 8.65 8.56 -3.00
CA LEU A 105 7.35 7.91 -2.85
C LEU A 105 7.48 6.59 -2.09
N VAL A 106 6.70 6.45 -1.01
CA VAL A 106 6.54 5.19 -0.27
C VAL A 106 5.12 4.67 -0.47
N VAL A 107 4.98 3.44 -0.96
CA VAL A 107 3.70 2.75 -1.13
C VAL A 107 3.57 1.67 -0.04
N LEU A 108 2.51 1.76 0.76
CA LEU A 108 2.15 0.81 1.81
C LEU A 108 0.95 0.00 1.32
N ASP A 109 1.24 -1.08 0.57
CA ASP A 109 0.21 -1.88 -0.09
C ASP A 109 -0.47 -2.83 0.90
N GLU A 110 -1.80 -2.80 0.91
CA GLU A 110 -2.69 -3.55 1.83
C GLU A 110 -2.57 -3.17 3.32
N ILE A 111 -1.96 -2.02 3.67
CA ILE A 111 -1.89 -1.54 5.06
C ILE A 111 -3.29 -1.30 5.65
N ASN A 112 -4.25 -0.82 4.85
CA ASN A 112 -5.62 -0.59 5.33
C ASN A 112 -6.29 -1.90 5.75
N TYR A 113 -5.95 -3.04 5.12
CA TYR A 113 -6.38 -4.37 5.57
C TYR A 113 -5.79 -4.71 6.94
N ALA A 114 -4.48 -4.53 7.11
CA ALA A 114 -3.80 -4.80 8.37
C ALA A 114 -4.41 -3.99 9.52
N ILE A 115 -4.75 -2.71 9.27
CA ILE A 115 -5.44 -1.85 10.23
C ILE A 115 -6.86 -2.37 10.50
N SER A 116 -7.63 -2.69 9.47
CA SER A 116 -9.03 -3.12 9.60
C SER A 116 -9.18 -4.45 10.33
N TYR A 117 -8.14 -5.28 10.31
CA TYR A 117 -8.08 -6.56 11.05
C TYR A 117 -7.48 -6.42 12.46
N GLY A 118 -7.18 -5.19 12.91
CA GLY A 118 -6.65 -4.94 14.25
C GLY A 118 -5.20 -5.37 14.45
N MET A 119 -4.43 -5.57 13.36
CA MET A 119 -3.00 -5.92 13.43
C MET A 119 -2.10 -4.71 13.58
N LEU A 120 -2.60 -3.51 13.25
CA LEU A 120 -1.87 -2.25 13.35
C LEU A 120 -2.82 -1.14 13.78
N ASP A 121 -2.35 -0.27 14.69
CA ASP A 121 -3.12 0.87 15.17
C ASP A 121 -3.11 2.02 14.13
N ALA A 122 -4.30 2.44 13.70
CA ALA A 122 -4.49 3.57 12.79
C ALA A 122 -3.90 4.88 13.36
N ALA A 123 -3.99 5.11 14.67
CA ALA A 123 -3.47 6.32 15.30
C ALA A 123 -1.95 6.41 15.19
N LYS A 124 -1.26 5.27 15.36
CA LYS A 124 0.20 5.18 15.19
C LYS A 124 0.61 5.54 13.75
N VAL A 125 -0.13 5.03 12.75
CA VAL A 125 0.14 5.35 11.34
C VAL A 125 -0.08 6.83 11.06
N VAL A 126 -1.20 7.41 11.51
CA VAL A 126 -1.51 8.84 11.32
C VAL A 126 -0.47 9.74 11.96
N GLU A 127 0.00 9.39 13.17
CA GLU A 127 1.03 10.17 13.86
C GLU A 127 2.33 10.22 13.04
N SER A 128 2.75 9.10 12.49
CA SER A 128 3.93 9.03 11.63
C SER A 128 3.76 9.80 10.32
N LEU A 129 2.59 9.67 9.68
CA LEU A 129 2.27 10.40 8.44
C LEU A 129 2.30 11.93 8.65
N LYS A 130 1.86 12.43 9.81
CA LYS A 130 1.94 13.87 10.16
C LYS A 130 3.38 14.37 10.28
N LYS A 131 4.31 13.49 10.60
CA LYS A 131 5.75 13.80 10.78
C LYS A 131 6.58 13.55 9.53
N LYS A 132 5.97 13.08 8.43
CA LYS A 132 6.70 12.81 7.19
C LYS A 132 7.44 14.05 6.68
N PRO A 133 8.63 13.90 6.06
CA PRO A 133 9.29 15.00 5.39
C PRO A 133 8.37 15.68 4.36
N GLU A 134 8.49 16.98 4.21
CA GLU A 134 7.54 17.80 3.44
C GLU A 134 7.30 17.27 2.03
N MET A 135 8.36 16.82 1.33
CA MET A 135 8.29 16.42 -0.08
C MET A 135 8.01 14.93 -0.31
N VAL A 136 8.04 14.09 0.73
CA VAL A 136 7.80 12.64 0.59
C VAL A 136 6.31 12.37 0.33
N HIS A 137 6.01 11.63 -0.72
CA HIS A 137 4.67 11.12 -1.00
C HIS A 137 4.44 9.77 -0.33
N VAL A 138 3.22 9.51 0.15
CA VAL A 138 2.84 8.21 0.70
C VAL A 138 1.52 7.76 0.09
N ILE A 139 1.46 6.52 -0.39
CA ILE A 139 0.22 5.87 -0.86
C ILE A 139 -0.12 4.71 0.07
N LEU A 140 -1.33 4.71 0.60
CA LEU A 140 -1.89 3.62 1.39
C LEU A 140 -2.97 2.90 0.58
N THR A 141 -2.88 1.58 0.45
CA THR A 141 -3.91 0.79 -0.24
C THR A 141 -4.59 -0.21 0.71
N GLY A 142 -5.70 -0.75 0.26
CA GLY A 142 -6.47 -1.79 0.94
C GLY A 142 -7.93 -1.40 1.18
N ARG A 143 -8.77 -2.41 1.41
CA ARG A 143 -10.19 -2.19 1.74
C ARG A 143 -10.32 -1.59 3.15
N ASN A 144 -11.49 -1.02 3.41
CA ASN A 144 -11.89 -0.58 4.75
C ASN A 144 -10.89 0.40 5.40
N ALA A 145 -10.42 1.40 4.64
CA ALA A 145 -9.56 2.43 5.20
C ALA A 145 -10.21 3.05 6.45
N HIS A 146 -9.45 3.14 7.55
CA HIS A 146 -9.94 3.67 8.81
C HIS A 146 -10.29 5.16 8.66
N PRO A 147 -11.38 5.67 9.30
CA PRO A 147 -11.79 7.07 9.18
C PRO A 147 -10.67 8.07 9.48
N THR A 148 -9.82 7.82 10.47
CA THR A 148 -8.69 8.69 10.79
C THR A 148 -7.60 8.73 9.71
N ILE A 149 -7.41 7.63 8.96
CA ILE A 149 -6.53 7.58 7.79
C ILE A 149 -7.12 8.41 6.65
N ILE A 150 -8.43 8.29 6.42
CA ILE A 150 -9.17 9.07 5.41
C ILE A 150 -9.06 10.56 5.72
N GLU A 151 -9.26 10.95 6.98
CA GLU A 151 -9.17 12.35 7.42
C GLU A 151 -7.75 12.93 7.26
N ALA A 152 -6.72 12.12 7.50
CA ALA A 152 -5.32 12.54 7.36
C ALA A 152 -4.84 12.62 5.91
N ALA A 153 -5.57 12.05 4.96
CA ALA A 153 -5.17 11.97 3.55
C ALA A 153 -5.49 13.27 2.79
N ASP A 154 -4.63 13.58 1.81
CA ASP A 154 -4.85 14.68 0.85
C ASP A 154 -5.76 14.27 -0.31
N THR A 155 -5.73 12.98 -0.66
CA THR A 155 -6.54 12.42 -1.75
C THR A 155 -7.01 11.02 -1.35
N VAL A 156 -8.31 10.80 -1.46
CA VAL A 156 -8.92 9.49 -1.21
C VAL A 156 -9.72 9.07 -2.43
N THR A 157 -9.45 7.87 -2.93
CA THR A 157 -10.22 7.25 -4.01
C THR A 157 -10.83 5.95 -3.51
N GLU A 158 -12.14 5.86 -3.60
CA GLU A 158 -12.86 4.61 -3.32
C GLU A 158 -13.16 3.87 -4.63
N MET A 159 -12.62 2.65 -4.76
CA MET A 159 -12.85 1.78 -5.89
C MET A 159 -14.10 0.93 -5.65
N ARG A 160 -15.17 1.28 -6.34
CA ARG A 160 -16.45 0.61 -6.25
C ARG A 160 -16.50 -0.61 -7.16
N GLN A 161 -16.93 -1.76 -6.63
CA GLN A 161 -17.20 -2.94 -7.42
C GLN A 161 -18.58 -2.82 -8.10
N VAL A 162 -18.60 -2.44 -9.37
CA VAL A 162 -19.85 -2.39 -10.16
C VAL A 162 -20.25 -3.81 -10.60
N LYS A 163 -19.26 -4.63 -10.99
CA LYS A 163 -19.35 -6.06 -11.27
C LYS A 163 -17.97 -6.68 -11.23
N HIS A 164 -17.87 -7.97 -10.96
CA HIS A 164 -16.60 -8.67 -10.91
C HIS A 164 -16.67 -9.99 -11.67
N ALA A 165 -15.61 -10.35 -12.41
CA ALA A 165 -15.56 -11.59 -13.20
C ALA A 165 -15.72 -12.84 -12.31
N TYR A 166 -15.23 -12.80 -11.08
CA TYR A 166 -15.36 -13.87 -10.09
C TYR A 166 -16.83 -14.24 -9.79
N GLU A 167 -17.74 -13.27 -9.81
CA GLU A 167 -19.19 -13.50 -9.61
C GLU A 167 -19.79 -14.38 -10.71
N LYS A 168 -19.11 -14.49 -11.85
CA LYS A 168 -19.47 -15.37 -12.96
C LYS A 168 -18.61 -16.65 -13.02
N GLY A 169 -17.88 -16.97 -11.93
CA GLY A 169 -17.02 -18.14 -11.87
C GLY A 169 -15.68 -18.02 -12.62
N VAL A 170 -15.34 -16.82 -13.10
CA VAL A 170 -14.03 -16.59 -13.77
C VAL A 170 -12.96 -16.43 -12.69
N MET A 171 -12.02 -17.36 -12.68
CA MET A 171 -10.90 -17.35 -11.72
C MET A 171 -9.84 -16.30 -12.09
N ALA A 172 -8.97 -16.00 -11.12
CA ALA A 172 -7.83 -15.11 -11.31
C ALA A 172 -6.95 -15.56 -12.49
N GLN A 173 -6.51 -14.61 -13.32
CA GLN A 173 -5.78 -14.89 -14.55
C GLN A 173 -4.37 -14.29 -14.50
N ARG A 174 -3.42 -15.05 -15.03
CA ARG A 174 -2.03 -14.62 -15.15
C ARG A 174 -1.93 -13.36 -16.00
N GLY A 175 -1.12 -12.40 -15.52
CA GLY A 175 -0.91 -11.11 -16.18
C GLY A 175 -2.04 -10.10 -15.99
N ILE A 176 -3.16 -10.51 -15.33
CA ILE A 176 -4.30 -9.63 -15.01
C ILE A 176 -4.49 -9.51 -13.49
N GLU A 177 -4.42 -10.60 -12.75
CA GLU A 177 -4.52 -10.65 -11.28
C GLU A 177 -3.21 -10.99 -10.59
N TYR A 178 -2.30 -11.69 -11.25
CA TYR A 178 -0.97 -12.07 -10.71
C TYR A 178 0.08 -12.21 -11.80
#